data_0cdc526e2ae9111595f72791e21f7ca9
#
_entry.id   0cdc526e2ae9111595f72791e21f7ca9
#
_cell.length_a   1.000
_cell.length_b   1.000
_cell.length_c   1.000
_cell.angle_alpha   90.00
_cell.angle_beta   90.00
_cell.angle_gamma   90.00
#
_symmetry.space_group_name_H-M   'P 1'
#
loop_
_entity.id
_entity.type
_entity.pdbx_description
1 polymer ?
#
loop_
_entity_poly.entity_id
_entity_poly.type
_entity_poly.pdbx_seq_one_letter_code
_entity_poly.pdbx_strand_id
1 'polypeptide(L)'
;RFWSPAYRQAWSLFQEQLAAKYDTRPLIREVSITSCMSFTAEPFFLPTEPTVANPLRAAGYTDAAHRQCLANAVADYAPWKASRLVLSLNPFYGLSGRRPGDAAFTEQVMRSCRQAVGRRCVFDNHDLDANPPKSLLPIYAAMQKMGPEIEFQTLHTTPEDFEGTIRKGV
;
A
#
# COMPACT_ATOMS: atom_id res chain seq x y z
N ARG A 1 -16.91 -0.26 7.27
CA ARG A 1 -15.75 -0.67 8.08
C ARG A 1 -14.86 -1.54 7.20
N PHE A 2 -13.78 -0.98 6.65
CA PHE A 2 -12.88 -1.69 5.73
C PHE A 2 -12.24 -2.97 6.34
N TRP A 3 -12.15 -3.05 7.66
CA TRP A 3 -11.61 -4.21 8.38
C TRP A 3 -12.64 -5.31 8.69
N SER A 4 -13.93 -5.13 8.30
CA SER A 4 -14.96 -6.12 8.61
C SER A 4 -14.99 -7.26 7.58
N PRO A 5 -15.33 -8.50 8.00
CA PRO A 5 -15.46 -9.63 7.08
C PRO A 5 -16.46 -9.38 5.95
N ALA A 6 -17.59 -8.73 6.26
CA ALA A 6 -18.60 -8.40 5.25
C ALA A 6 -18.08 -7.44 4.19
N TYR A 7 -17.31 -6.41 4.59
CA TYR A 7 -16.67 -5.52 3.63
C TYR A 7 -15.67 -6.29 2.75
N ARG A 8 -14.82 -7.13 3.36
CA ARG A 8 -13.85 -7.93 2.61
C ARG A 8 -14.51 -8.83 1.58
N GLN A 9 -15.60 -9.52 1.96
CA GLN A 9 -16.34 -10.36 1.01
C GLN A 9 -16.89 -9.55 -0.17
N ALA A 10 -17.51 -8.40 0.10
CA ALA A 10 -18.01 -7.52 -0.95
C ALA A 10 -16.89 -6.98 -1.84
N TRP A 11 -15.73 -6.64 -1.23
CA TRP A 11 -14.57 -6.15 -1.95
C TRP A 11 -13.97 -7.22 -2.86
N SER A 12 -13.80 -8.45 -2.38
CA SER A 12 -13.30 -9.57 -3.20
C SER A 12 -14.21 -9.84 -4.40
N LEU A 13 -15.53 -9.87 -4.22
CA LEU A 13 -16.49 -10.02 -5.31
C LEU A 13 -16.40 -8.87 -6.33
N PHE A 14 -16.23 -7.64 -5.84
CA PHE A 14 -16.04 -6.48 -6.71
C PHE A 14 -14.76 -6.60 -7.54
N GLN A 15 -13.63 -7.01 -6.93
CA GLN A 15 -12.38 -7.25 -7.65
C GLN A 15 -12.51 -8.37 -8.68
N GLU A 16 -13.24 -9.44 -8.38
CA GLU A 16 -13.51 -10.52 -9.32
C GLU A 16 -14.24 -10.00 -10.58
N GLN A 17 -15.29 -9.20 -10.39
CA GLN A 17 -16.04 -8.61 -11.51
C GLN A 17 -15.21 -7.63 -12.34
N LEU A 18 -14.38 -6.80 -11.67
CA LEU A 18 -13.48 -5.87 -12.36
C LEU A 18 -12.42 -6.63 -13.17
N ALA A 19 -11.78 -7.64 -12.58
CA ALA A 19 -10.78 -8.44 -13.25
C ALA A 19 -11.37 -9.18 -14.47
N ALA A 20 -12.53 -9.80 -14.32
CA ALA A 20 -13.22 -10.46 -15.43
C ALA A 20 -13.47 -9.53 -16.62
N LYS A 21 -13.69 -8.24 -16.36
CA LYS A 21 -13.96 -7.26 -17.40
C LYS A 21 -12.72 -6.59 -17.96
N TYR A 22 -11.70 -6.36 -17.15
CA TYR A 22 -10.62 -5.44 -17.46
C TYR A 22 -9.21 -6.04 -17.48
N ASP A 23 -8.95 -7.18 -16.83
CA ASP A 23 -7.59 -7.71 -16.64
C ASP A 23 -6.86 -8.01 -17.98
N THR A 24 -7.60 -8.29 -19.06
CA THR A 24 -7.02 -8.55 -20.39
C THR A 24 -7.02 -7.32 -21.32
N ARG A 25 -7.42 -6.16 -20.82
CA ARG A 25 -7.45 -4.94 -21.64
C ARG A 25 -6.02 -4.38 -21.79
N PRO A 26 -5.55 -4.12 -23.02
CA PRO A 26 -4.15 -3.71 -23.27
C PRO A 26 -3.75 -2.40 -22.58
N LEU A 27 -4.72 -1.54 -22.25
CA LEU A 27 -4.49 -0.26 -21.57
C LEU A 27 -4.39 -0.39 -20.06
N ILE A 28 -4.85 -1.52 -19.48
CA ILE A 28 -4.77 -1.76 -18.04
C ILE A 28 -3.54 -2.63 -17.78
N ARG A 29 -2.45 -2.00 -17.37
CA ARG A 29 -1.19 -2.69 -17.07
C ARG A 29 -1.04 -3.00 -15.58
N GLU A 30 -1.62 -2.16 -14.75
CA GLU A 30 -1.46 -2.17 -13.31
C GLU A 30 -2.75 -1.87 -12.59
N VAL A 31 -2.89 -2.45 -11.41
CA VAL A 31 -4.02 -2.25 -10.51
C VAL A 31 -3.49 -2.04 -9.11
N SER A 32 -3.81 -0.88 -8.51
CA SER A 32 -3.41 -0.59 -7.14
C SER A 32 -4.23 -1.39 -6.12
N ILE A 33 -3.55 -1.96 -5.13
CA ILE A 33 -4.18 -2.63 -3.99
C ILE A 33 -4.68 -1.54 -3.04
N THR A 34 -5.97 -1.22 -3.16
CA THR A 34 -6.62 -0.15 -2.39
C THR A 34 -7.54 -0.66 -1.28
N SER A 35 -7.53 -1.96 -0.99
CA SER A 35 -8.21 -2.51 0.18
C SER A 35 -7.54 -2.04 1.48
N CYS A 36 -8.30 -2.03 2.57
CA CYS A 36 -7.82 -1.64 3.90
C CYS A 36 -7.46 -0.14 4.06
N MET A 37 -7.90 0.70 3.14
CA MET A 37 -7.71 2.14 3.21
C MET A 37 -8.89 2.83 3.90
N SER A 38 -8.62 4.02 4.45
CA SER A 38 -9.68 4.93 4.91
C SER A 38 -10.10 5.88 3.79
N PHE A 39 -9.38 6.98 3.60
CA PHE A 39 -9.66 7.97 2.54
C PHE A 39 -8.39 8.46 1.83
N THR A 40 -7.24 7.94 2.22
CA THR A 40 -5.96 8.19 1.54
C THR A 40 -5.61 6.99 0.66
N ALA A 41 -4.81 7.20 -0.37
CA ALA A 41 -4.33 6.13 -1.24
C ALA A 41 -3.23 5.25 -0.62
N GLU A 42 -2.98 5.40 0.68
CA GLU A 42 -1.89 4.73 1.40
C GLU A 42 -2.44 3.76 2.45
N PRO A 43 -2.51 2.47 2.17
CA PRO A 43 -3.18 1.50 3.04
C PRO A 43 -2.49 1.28 4.39
N PHE A 44 -1.19 1.59 4.50
CA PHE A 44 -0.42 1.43 5.74
C PHE A 44 -0.48 2.64 6.67
N PHE A 45 -1.16 3.70 6.27
CA PHE A 45 -1.21 4.95 7.02
C PHE A 45 -2.64 5.32 7.42
N LEU A 46 -2.84 5.64 8.70
CA LEU A 46 -4.07 6.28 9.19
C LEU A 46 -3.75 7.62 9.83
N PRO A 47 -4.44 8.69 9.39
CA PRO A 47 -4.37 9.96 10.08
C PRO A 47 -4.85 9.84 11.53
N THR A 48 -4.14 10.50 12.44
CA THR A 48 -4.41 10.44 13.89
C THR A 48 -5.21 11.63 14.41
N GLU A 49 -5.58 12.57 13.55
CA GLU A 49 -6.41 13.72 13.90
C GLU A 49 -7.75 13.26 14.49
N PRO A 50 -8.24 13.91 15.55
CA PRO A 50 -9.48 13.49 16.23
C PRO A 50 -10.69 13.36 15.31
N THR A 51 -10.79 14.18 14.28
CA THR A 51 -11.87 14.16 13.28
C THR A 51 -11.91 12.85 12.47
N VAL A 52 -10.78 12.18 12.32
CA VAL A 52 -10.65 10.88 11.64
C VAL A 52 -10.60 9.74 12.64
N ALA A 53 -9.75 9.85 13.64
CA ALA A 53 -9.48 8.79 14.59
C ALA A 53 -10.68 8.44 15.49
N ASN A 54 -11.44 9.45 15.96
CA ASN A 54 -12.55 9.22 16.87
C ASN A 54 -13.73 8.44 16.22
N PRO A 55 -14.19 8.77 15.00
CA PRO A 55 -15.18 7.95 14.30
C PRO A 55 -14.72 6.51 14.06
N LEU A 56 -13.44 6.30 13.73
CA LEU A 56 -12.89 4.95 13.52
C LEU A 56 -12.91 4.14 14.84
N ARG A 57 -12.45 4.74 15.96
CA ARG A 57 -12.52 4.10 17.28
C ARG A 57 -13.95 3.78 17.70
N ALA A 58 -14.87 4.74 17.53
CA ALA A 58 -16.29 4.53 17.82
C ALA A 58 -16.90 3.41 16.95
N ALA A 59 -16.39 3.21 15.75
CA ALA A 59 -16.78 2.12 14.87
C ALA A 59 -16.14 0.76 15.22
N GLY A 60 -15.32 0.68 16.29
CA GLY A 60 -14.65 -0.55 16.73
C GLY A 60 -13.34 -0.85 15.98
N TYR A 61 -12.67 0.17 15.43
CA TYR A 61 -11.34 -0.01 14.84
C TYR A 61 -10.32 -0.47 15.89
N THR A 62 -9.46 -1.40 15.48
CA THR A 62 -8.23 -1.76 16.20
C THR A 62 -7.08 -1.90 15.21
N ASP A 63 -5.86 -1.61 15.64
CA ASP A 63 -4.67 -1.81 14.80
C ASP A 63 -4.48 -3.28 14.41
N ALA A 64 -4.89 -4.23 15.27
CA ALA A 64 -4.86 -5.66 14.97
C ALA A 64 -5.81 -6.02 13.81
N ALA A 65 -7.02 -5.49 13.80
CA ALA A 65 -7.97 -5.71 12.72
C ALA A 65 -7.49 -5.09 11.40
N HIS A 66 -6.83 -3.92 11.45
CA HIS A 66 -6.23 -3.30 10.28
C HIS A 66 -5.05 -4.12 9.74
N ARG A 67 -4.15 -4.58 10.60
CA ARG A 67 -3.05 -5.49 10.19
C ARG A 67 -3.58 -6.77 9.54
N GLN A 68 -4.63 -7.36 10.10
CA GLN A 68 -5.25 -8.55 9.51
C GLN A 68 -5.85 -8.25 8.13
N CYS A 69 -6.47 -7.07 7.96
CA CYS A 69 -6.96 -6.62 6.66
C CYS A 69 -5.80 -6.54 5.65
N LEU A 70 -4.71 -5.85 5.98
CA LEU A 70 -3.54 -5.70 5.11
C LEU A 70 -2.87 -7.03 4.77
N ALA A 71 -2.77 -7.95 5.73
CA ALA A 71 -2.23 -9.29 5.50
C ALA A 71 -3.07 -10.10 4.47
N ASN A 72 -4.37 -9.81 4.38
CA ASN A 72 -5.28 -10.45 3.44
C ASN A 72 -5.44 -9.69 2.11
N ALA A 73 -5.00 -8.44 2.04
CA ALA A 73 -5.28 -7.53 0.92
C ALA A 73 -4.88 -8.10 -0.44
N VAL A 74 -3.68 -8.68 -0.54
CA VAL A 74 -3.18 -9.26 -1.81
C VAL A 74 -4.09 -10.39 -2.31
N ALA A 75 -4.63 -11.21 -1.41
CA ALA A 75 -5.51 -12.32 -1.78
C ALA A 75 -6.83 -11.85 -2.40
N ASP A 76 -7.32 -10.68 -2.01
CA ASP A 76 -8.56 -10.11 -2.56
C ASP A 76 -8.39 -9.67 -4.04
N TYR A 77 -7.15 -9.52 -4.51
CA TYR A 77 -6.80 -9.22 -5.90
C TYR A 77 -6.32 -10.46 -6.70
N ALA A 78 -6.46 -11.65 -6.15
CA ALA A 78 -6.10 -12.90 -6.83
C ALA A 78 -6.76 -13.12 -8.20
N PRO A 79 -7.95 -12.58 -8.52
CA PRO A 79 -8.56 -12.66 -9.86
C PRO A 79 -7.76 -11.95 -10.96
N TRP A 80 -7.00 -10.91 -10.64
CA TRP A 80 -6.14 -10.21 -11.58
C TRP A 80 -4.92 -11.07 -11.93
N LYS A 81 -4.89 -11.65 -13.15
CA LYS A 81 -3.85 -12.61 -13.59
C LYS A 81 -2.86 -12.00 -14.57
N ALA A 82 -3.29 -11.05 -15.40
CA ALA A 82 -2.46 -10.39 -16.40
C ALA A 82 -1.85 -9.08 -15.91
N SER A 83 -2.62 -8.27 -15.19
CA SER A 83 -2.18 -6.99 -14.66
C SER A 83 -1.19 -7.16 -13.50
N ARG A 84 -0.28 -6.19 -13.35
CA ARG A 84 0.57 -6.07 -12.17
C ARG A 84 -0.25 -5.52 -11.01
N LEU A 85 0.13 -5.86 -9.78
CA LEU A 85 -0.52 -5.40 -8.56
C LEU A 85 0.41 -4.42 -7.84
N VAL A 86 0.01 -3.16 -7.75
CA VAL A 86 0.79 -2.10 -7.11
C VAL A 86 0.43 -2.00 -5.64
N LEU A 87 1.41 -2.11 -4.77
CA LEU A 87 1.27 -2.00 -3.32
C LEU A 87 2.00 -0.75 -2.84
N SER A 88 1.22 0.30 -2.51
CA SER A 88 1.77 1.55 -1.97
C SER A 88 2.15 1.38 -0.50
N LEU A 89 3.39 1.70 -0.17
CA LEU A 89 4.06 1.30 1.06
C LEU A 89 4.40 2.49 1.95
N ASN A 90 4.09 2.34 3.23
CA ASN A 90 4.61 3.15 4.35
C ASN A 90 4.92 2.21 5.51
N PRO A 91 5.75 2.62 6.50
CA PRO A 91 5.73 1.94 7.78
C PRO A 91 4.31 1.93 8.33
N PHE A 92 3.84 0.81 8.88
CA PHE A 92 2.46 0.75 9.37
C PHE A 92 2.22 1.76 10.50
N TYR A 93 1.28 2.66 10.27
CA TYR A 93 0.77 3.62 11.24
C TYR A 93 -0.71 3.38 11.50
N GLY A 94 -1.03 2.67 12.57
CA GLY A 94 -2.40 2.56 13.09
C GLY A 94 -2.73 3.71 14.04
N LEU A 95 -3.93 3.71 14.60
CA LEU A 95 -4.39 4.75 15.53
C LEU A 95 -3.73 4.67 16.92
N SER A 96 -3.15 3.53 17.28
CA SER A 96 -2.39 3.33 18.53
C SER A 96 -0.88 3.40 18.30
N GLY A 97 -0.45 3.47 17.05
CA GLY A 97 0.95 3.44 16.64
C GLY A 97 1.68 4.74 16.97
N ARG A 98 2.96 4.60 17.32
CA ARG A 98 3.87 5.74 17.51
C ARG A 98 4.85 5.79 16.34
N ARG A 99 5.27 6.99 15.95
CA ARG A 99 6.38 7.14 15.01
C ARG A 99 7.65 6.46 15.59
N PRO A 100 8.48 5.82 14.77
CA PRO A 100 8.54 5.86 13.31
C PRO A 100 7.62 4.88 12.55
N GLY A 101 6.67 4.22 13.19
CA GLY A 101 5.82 3.20 12.58
C GLY A 101 6.48 1.81 12.57
N ASP A 102 5.72 0.80 12.12
CA ASP A 102 6.16 -0.59 12.09
C ASP A 102 6.56 -1.01 10.66
N ALA A 103 7.81 -0.73 10.28
CA ALA A 103 8.38 -1.12 8.99
C ALA A 103 8.50 -2.65 8.85
N ALA A 104 8.72 -3.38 9.95
CA ALA A 104 8.85 -4.85 9.91
C ALA A 104 7.53 -5.52 9.49
N PHE A 105 6.41 -5.03 9.98
CA PHE A 105 5.09 -5.51 9.53
C PHE A 105 4.87 -5.21 8.04
N THR A 106 5.21 -4.01 7.58
CA THR A 106 5.12 -3.65 6.16
C THR A 106 5.97 -4.58 5.30
N GLU A 107 7.22 -4.84 5.72
CA GLU A 107 8.12 -5.79 5.03
C GLU A 107 7.52 -7.21 4.98
N GLN A 108 6.83 -7.66 6.02
CA GLN A 108 6.11 -8.94 6.00
C GLN A 108 5.03 -8.97 4.92
N VAL A 109 4.23 -7.92 4.78
CA VAL A 109 3.20 -7.83 3.74
C VAL A 109 3.82 -7.79 2.33
N MET A 110 4.92 -7.07 2.15
CA MET A 110 5.71 -7.06 0.91
C MET A 110 6.16 -8.47 0.51
N ARG A 111 6.74 -9.24 1.46
CA ARG A 111 7.16 -10.63 1.23
C ARG A 111 5.97 -11.51 0.82
N SER A 112 4.83 -11.37 1.52
CA SER A 112 3.62 -12.13 1.20
C SER A 112 3.11 -11.81 -0.21
N CYS A 113 3.17 -10.56 -0.63
CA CYS A 113 2.82 -10.15 -1.98
C CYS A 113 3.73 -10.81 -3.03
N ARG A 114 5.05 -10.74 -2.85
CA ARG A 114 6.02 -11.41 -3.73
C ARG A 114 5.85 -12.92 -3.78
N GLN A 115 5.53 -13.55 -2.65
CA GLN A 115 5.24 -14.99 -2.59
C GLN A 115 3.96 -15.36 -3.36
N ALA A 116 2.93 -14.52 -3.26
CA ALA A 116 1.63 -14.78 -3.88
C ALA A 116 1.62 -14.58 -5.40
N VAL A 117 2.25 -13.52 -5.90
CA VAL A 117 2.13 -13.11 -7.31
C VAL A 117 3.49 -12.86 -8.01
N GLY A 118 4.59 -13.14 -7.34
CA GLY A 118 5.95 -13.00 -7.90
C GLY A 118 6.25 -11.57 -8.34
N ARG A 119 6.88 -11.43 -9.50
CA ARG A 119 7.25 -10.13 -10.09
C ARG A 119 6.06 -9.26 -10.48
N ARG A 120 4.84 -9.77 -10.51
CA ARG A 120 3.64 -8.95 -10.70
C ARG A 120 3.27 -8.11 -9.48
N CYS A 121 3.85 -8.35 -8.30
CA CYS A 121 3.77 -7.45 -7.17
C CYS A 121 4.75 -6.29 -7.38
N VAL A 122 4.26 -5.10 -7.61
CA VAL A 122 5.04 -3.85 -7.73
C VAL A 122 4.99 -3.11 -6.41
N PHE A 123 6.14 -2.69 -5.92
CA PHE A 123 6.24 -1.86 -4.73
C PHE A 123 6.25 -0.40 -5.12
N ASP A 124 5.40 0.38 -4.49
CA ASP A 124 5.25 1.80 -4.74
C ASP A 124 5.38 2.61 -3.44
N ASN A 125 5.81 3.85 -3.56
CA ASN A 125 5.77 4.83 -2.48
C ASN A 125 5.49 6.22 -3.04
N HIS A 126 4.60 6.96 -2.39
CA HIS A 126 4.12 8.26 -2.86
C HIS A 126 4.91 9.45 -2.31
N ASP A 127 6.04 9.22 -1.68
CA ASP A 127 6.81 10.28 -0.99
C ASP A 127 8.28 10.26 -1.41
N LEU A 128 8.52 10.07 -2.71
CA LEU A 128 9.89 10.18 -3.24
C LEU A 128 10.34 11.63 -3.22
N ASP A 129 11.42 11.89 -2.50
CA ASP A 129 12.06 13.19 -2.33
C ASP A 129 13.58 13.03 -2.37
N ALA A 130 14.30 14.11 -2.70
CA ALA A 130 15.77 14.14 -2.64
C ALA A 130 16.29 13.82 -1.22
N ASN A 131 15.53 14.20 -0.19
CA ASN A 131 15.83 13.96 1.21
C ASN A 131 14.65 13.26 1.91
N PRO A 132 14.40 11.97 1.63
CA PRO A 132 13.22 11.28 2.14
C PRO A 132 13.24 11.22 3.68
N PRO A 133 12.07 11.22 4.31
CA PRO A 133 11.94 11.06 5.77
C PRO A 133 12.68 9.80 6.25
N LYS A 134 13.42 9.93 7.36
CA LYS A 134 14.18 8.80 7.94
C LYS A 134 13.32 7.57 8.22
N SER A 135 12.03 7.75 8.49
CA SER A 135 11.07 6.68 8.71
C SER A 135 10.83 5.82 7.46
N LEU A 136 11.04 6.35 6.25
CA LEU A 136 10.90 5.60 5.00
C LEU A 136 12.14 4.81 4.60
N LEU A 137 13.33 5.16 5.10
CA LEU A 137 14.56 4.48 4.72
C LEU A 137 14.53 2.95 4.89
N PRO A 138 13.95 2.38 5.97
CA PRO A 138 13.80 0.93 6.09
C PRO A 138 12.91 0.33 4.99
N ILE A 139 11.86 1.05 4.57
CA ILE A 139 10.96 0.59 3.50
C ILE A 139 11.71 0.59 2.16
N TYR A 140 12.43 1.68 1.83
CA TYR A 140 13.22 1.76 0.60
C TYR A 140 14.30 0.67 0.55
N ALA A 141 14.99 0.41 1.66
CA ALA A 141 15.96 -0.67 1.73
C ALA A 141 15.30 -2.05 1.51
N ALA A 142 14.10 -2.28 2.05
CA ALA A 142 13.35 -3.51 1.83
C ALA A 142 12.88 -3.64 0.37
N MET A 143 12.41 -2.56 -0.26
CA MET A 143 12.03 -2.53 -1.67
C MET A 143 13.22 -2.95 -2.56
N GLN A 144 14.36 -2.29 -2.40
CA GLN A 144 15.59 -2.59 -3.15
C GLN A 144 16.05 -4.04 -2.97
N LYS A 145 16.01 -4.56 -1.75
CA LYS A 145 16.39 -5.94 -1.43
C LYS A 145 15.48 -6.98 -2.11
N MET A 146 14.21 -6.66 -2.33
CA MET A 146 13.23 -7.59 -2.89
C MET A 146 13.15 -7.56 -4.42
N GLY A 147 13.86 -6.69 -5.08
CA GLY A 147 14.02 -6.71 -6.55
C GLY A 147 13.42 -5.50 -7.28
N PRO A 148 13.51 -5.51 -8.63
CA PRO A 148 13.44 -4.31 -9.45
C PRO A 148 12.03 -3.77 -9.75
N GLU A 149 10.96 -4.47 -9.38
CA GLU A 149 9.61 -3.97 -9.62
C GLU A 149 9.25 -2.93 -8.54
N ILE A 150 9.78 -1.72 -8.72
CA ILE A 150 9.64 -0.58 -7.81
C ILE A 150 9.16 0.62 -8.62
N GLU A 151 8.22 1.36 -8.06
CA GLU A 151 7.70 2.60 -8.58
C GLU A 151 7.70 3.66 -7.49
N PHE A 152 7.71 4.92 -7.90
CA PHE A 152 7.65 6.05 -6.99
C PHE A 152 6.78 7.16 -7.55
N GLN A 153 6.07 7.84 -6.67
CA GLN A 153 5.41 9.10 -6.95
C GLN A 153 6.09 10.22 -6.16
N THR A 154 6.32 11.37 -6.78
CA THR A 154 6.80 12.57 -6.11
C THR A 154 5.61 13.46 -5.75
N LEU A 155 5.50 13.89 -4.49
CA LEU A 155 4.42 14.77 -4.04
C LEU A 155 4.83 16.24 -3.91
N HIS A 156 6.06 16.50 -3.50
CA HIS A 156 6.53 17.82 -3.08
C HIS A 156 7.87 18.21 -3.70
N THR A 157 8.15 17.73 -4.91
CA THR A 157 9.41 18.06 -5.57
C THR A 157 9.36 19.47 -6.15
N THR A 158 10.24 20.34 -5.69
CA THR A 158 10.46 21.64 -6.32
C THR A 158 11.30 21.48 -7.59
N PRO A 159 11.27 22.45 -8.53
CA PRO A 159 12.14 22.39 -9.72
C PRO A 159 13.63 22.25 -9.35
N GLU A 160 14.07 22.89 -8.27
CA GLU A 160 15.46 22.84 -7.78
C GLU A 160 15.85 21.45 -7.26
N ASP A 161 14.90 20.73 -6.67
CA ASP A 161 15.14 19.40 -6.09
C ASP A 161 14.88 18.26 -7.10
N PHE A 162 14.35 18.57 -8.28
CA PHE A 162 13.89 17.56 -9.24
C PHE A 162 14.97 16.57 -9.63
N GLU A 163 16.17 17.04 -9.96
CA GLU A 163 17.29 16.17 -10.32
C GLU A 163 17.70 15.25 -9.15
N GLY A 164 17.78 15.80 -7.94
CA GLY A 164 18.10 15.03 -6.73
C GLY A 164 17.03 13.95 -6.44
N THR A 165 15.78 14.29 -6.65
CA THR A 165 14.64 13.35 -6.49
C THR A 165 14.69 12.21 -7.51
N ILE A 166 14.95 12.51 -8.78
CA ILE A 166 15.10 11.49 -9.83
C ILE A 166 16.27 10.55 -9.51
N ARG A 167 17.44 11.09 -9.11
CA ARG A 167 18.61 10.27 -8.72
C ARG A 167 18.33 9.31 -7.56
N LYS A 168 17.36 9.61 -6.70
CA LYS A 168 16.94 8.71 -5.60
C LYS A 168 16.02 7.58 -6.06
N GLY A 169 15.25 7.79 -7.11
CA GLY A 169 14.32 6.81 -7.66
C GLY A 169 14.95 5.81 -8.63
N VAL A 170 16.20 6.06 -9.03
CA VAL A 170 17.01 5.22 -9.94
C VAL A 170 18.07 4.46 -9.13
#